data_fea6f289a3622a77e2325f6d353e84d4
#
_entry.id   fea6f289a3622a77e2325f6d353e84d4
#
_cell.length_a   1.000
_cell.length_b   1.000
_cell.length_c   1.000
_cell.angle_alpha   90.00
_cell.angle_beta   90.00
_cell.angle_gamma   90.00
#
_symmetry.space_group_name_H-M   'P 1'
#
loop_
_entity.id
_entity.type
_entity.pdbx_description
1 polymer ?
#
loop_
_entity_poly.entity_id
_entity_poly.type
_entity_poly.pdbx_seq_one_letter_code
_entity_poly.pdbx_strand_id
1 'polypeptide(L)'
;MSEEIERENKIINDLLSLVKMDKTANNANTMNIKSENMNELVEKILKRLRPIAATRNIELVYESIRPVTAEVDEMKISLAISNLVENAIKYNKDNGWVHVTLNADHKNCYIEVADSGIGIPAEAQEHIFERFYRVDKSHSREIGGTGLGLAIARSAVVMHRGAIKVFSQPSEGTTFTVRIPLNYVS
;
A
#
# COMPACT_ATOMS: atom_id res chain seq x y z
N MET A 1 17.50 9.91 19.58
CA MET A 1 16.31 10.21 20.39
C MET A 1 15.06 10.47 19.54
N SER A 2 15.18 11.23 18.48
CA SER A 2 14.07 11.51 17.57
C SER A 2 13.53 10.26 16.84
N GLU A 3 14.38 9.34 16.43
CA GLU A 3 13.99 8.15 15.68
C GLU A 3 13.08 7.20 16.46
N GLU A 4 13.35 6.99 17.76
CA GLU A 4 12.49 6.14 18.60
C GLU A 4 11.13 6.78 18.85
N ILE A 5 11.08 8.09 19.06
CA ILE A 5 9.83 8.82 19.26
C ILE A 5 9.00 8.81 17.98
N GLU A 6 9.64 9.02 16.83
CA GLU A 6 8.97 8.96 15.54
C GLU A 6 8.40 7.58 15.25
N ARG A 7 9.15 6.53 15.59
CA ARG A 7 8.71 5.15 15.44
C ARG A 7 7.51 4.84 16.32
N GLU A 8 7.55 5.24 17.61
CA GLU A 8 6.44 5.05 18.52
C GLU A 8 5.19 5.79 18.06
N ASN A 9 5.35 7.03 17.60
CA ASN A 9 4.24 7.82 17.07
C ASN A 9 3.64 7.17 15.82
N LYS A 10 4.47 6.60 14.95
CA LYS A 10 3.99 5.90 13.76
C LYS A 10 3.20 4.64 14.14
N ILE A 11 3.68 3.88 15.12
CA ILE A 11 2.96 2.68 15.62
C ILE A 11 1.59 3.10 16.16
N ILE A 12 1.53 4.14 16.98
CA ILE A 12 0.28 4.65 17.55
C ILE A 12 -0.66 5.09 16.44
N ASN A 13 -0.18 5.85 15.47
CA ASN A 13 -1.00 6.32 14.36
C ASN A 13 -1.52 5.17 13.49
N ASP A 14 -0.68 4.17 13.21
CA ASP A 14 -1.08 2.99 12.45
C ASP A 14 -2.13 2.18 13.20
N LEU A 15 -1.97 2.00 14.52
CA LEU A 15 -2.95 1.31 15.35
C LEU A 15 -4.28 2.05 15.36
N LEU A 16 -4.26 3.37 15.49
CA LEU A 16 -5.48 4.19 15.45
C LEU A 16 -6.18 4.07 14.10
N SER A 17 -5.42 4.02 13.00
CA SER A 17 -5.97 3.83 11.66
C SER A 17 -6.68 2.48 11.55
N LEU A 18 -6.08 1.41 12.04
CA LEU A 18 -6.69 0.08 12.03
C LEU A 18 -7.95 0.01 12.89
N VAL A 19 -7.94 0.61 14.08
CA VAL A 19 -9.10 0.66 14.97
C VAL A 19 -10.25 1.41 14.30
N LYS A 20 -9.98 2.53 13.67
CA LYS A 20 -11.00 3.29 12.93
C LYS A 20 -11.56 2.49 11.76
N MET A 21 -10.73 1.76 11.04
CA MET A 21 -11.17 0.90 9.93
C MET A 21 -12.02 -0.26 10.43
N ASP A 22 -11.65 -0.91 11.53
CA ASP A 22 -12.42 -2.00 12.11
C ASP A 22 -13.83 -1.52 12.51
N LYS A 23 -13.93 -0.35 13.11
CA LYS A 23 -15.24 0.26 13.46
C LYS A 23 -16.06 0.57 12.20
N THR A 24 -15.38 1.06 11.15
CA THR A 24 -16.02 1.41 9.89
C THR A 24 -16.48 0.15 9.13
N ALA A 25 -15.72 -0.93 9.20
CA ALA A 25 -16.08 -2.19 8.57
C ALA A 25 -17.39 -2.77 9.09
N ASN A 26 -17.69 -2.50 10.36
CA ASN A 26 -18.95 -2.91 10.99
C ASN A 26 -20.11 -1.94 10.73
N ASN A 27 -19.83 -0.80 10.10
CA ASN A 27 -20.82 0.23 9.81
C ASN A 27 -20.55 0.87 8.45
N ALA A 28 -21.19 0.31 7.42
CA ALA A 28 -21.01 0.72 6.02
C ALA A 28 -21.32 2.21 5.77
N ASN A 29 -22.10 2.84 6.63
CA ASN A 29 -22.50 4.24 6.49
C ASN A 29 -21.40 5.24 6.86
N THR A 30 -20.24 4.77 7.36
CA THR A 30 -19.13 5.64 7.75
C THR A 30 -18.08 5.82 6.66
N MET A 31 -18.22 5.16 5.49
CA MET A 31 -17.36 5.38 4.33
C MET A 31 -17.72 6.70 3.65
N ASN A 32 -16.74 7.55 3.45
CA ASN A 32 -16.92 8.82 2.72
C ASN A 32 -16.65 8.61 1.23
N ILE A 33 -17.59 7.97 0.56
CA ILE A 33 -17.46 7.58 -0.85
C ILE A 33 -17.76 8.77 -1.76
N LYS A 34 -16.82 9.07 -2.65
CA LYS A 34 -16.98 10.09 -3.68
C LYS A 34 -16.36 9.61 -4.97
N SER A 35 -16.82 10.18 -6.09
CA SER A 35 -16.21 9.93 -7.38
C SER A 35 -14.85 10.65 -7.43
N GLU A 36 -13.78 9.91 -7.58
CA GLU A 36 -12.42 10.44 -7.56
C GLU A 36 -11.66 10.09 -8.84
N ASN A 37 -10.84 11.04 -9.30
CA ASN A 37 -9.90 10.80 -10.39
C ASN A 37 -8.71 10.03 -9.84
N MET A 38 -8.64 8.74 -10.15
CA MET A 38 -7.61 7.86 -9.61
C MET A 38 -6.22 8.21 -10.13
N ASN A 39 -6.11 8.74 -11.35
CA ASN A 39 -4.83 9.17 -11.92
C ASN A 39 -4.22 10.30 -11.10
N GLU A 40 -5.01 11.30 -10.75
CA GLU A 40 -4.56 12.42 -9.91
C GLU A 40 -4.21 11.96 -8.49
N LEU A 41 -5.01 11.06 -7.93
CA LEU A 41 -4.81 10.53 -6.60
C LEU A 41 -3.47 9.79 -6.50
N VAL A 42 -3.18 8.91 -7.45
CA VAL A 42 -1.92 8.16 -7.48
C VAL A 42 -0.73 9.10 -7.71
N GLU A 43 -0.85 10.05 -8.65
CA GLU A 43 0.22 11.01 -8.91
C GLU A 43 0.58 11.83 -7.66
N LYS A 44 -0.42 12.24 -6.91
CA LYS A 44 -0.22 13.00 -5.67
C LYS A 44 0.56 12.20 -4.62
N ILE A 45 0.24 10.91 -4.49
CA ILE A 45 0.94 10.01 -3.58
C ILE A 45 2.41 9.84 -4.01
N LEU A 46 2.63 9.58 -5.28
CA LEU A 46 3.98 9.35 -5.80
C LEU A 46 4.84 10.60 -5.73
N LYS A 47 4.26 11.78 -5.96
CA LYS A 47 4.96 13.05 -5.80
C LYS A 47 5.51 13.22 -4.38
N ARG A 48 4.74 12.81 -3.38
CA ARG A 48 5.16 12.88 -1.98
C ARG A 48 6.25 11.86 -1.66
N LEU A 49 6.24 10.69 -2.31
CA LEU A 49 7.15 9.60 -2.00
C LEU A 49 8.45 9.59 -2.83
N ARG A 50 8.49 10.31 -3.96
CA ARG A 50 9.70 10.38 -4.79
C ARG A 50 10.95 10.85 -4.04
N PRO A 51 10.90 11.89 -3.17
CA PRO A 51 12.09 12.26 -2.41
C PRO A 51 12.63 11.14 -1.53
N ILE A 52 11.76 10.33 -0.96
CA ILE A 52 12.15 9.19 -0.12
C ILE A 52 12.85 8.12 -0.96
N ALA A 53 12.28 7.80 -2.12
CA ALA A 53 12.88 6.84 -3.06
C ALA A 53 14.24 7.34 -3.55
N ALA A 54 14.36 8.64 -3.81
CA ALA A 54 15.59 9.25 -4.30
C ALA A 54 16.76 9.12 -3.32
N THR A 55 16.51 9.09 -2.00
CA THR A 55 17.57 8.92 -1.00
C THR A 55 18.30 7.58 -1.14
N ARG A 56 17.67 6.59 -1.76
CA ARG A 56 18.24 5.28 -2.01
C ARG A 56 18.47 5.02 -3.50
N ASN A 57 18.38 6.06 -4.31
CA ASN A 57 18.49 6.00 -5.76
C ASN A 57 17.54 4.96 -6.38
N ILE A 58 16.31 4.88 -5.84
CA ILE A 58 15.27 4.01 -6.37
C ILE A 58 14.46 4.79 -7.40
N GLU A 59 14.35 4.22 -8.60
CA GLU A 59 13.55 4.80 -9.68
C GLU A 59 12.07 4.48 -9.46
N LEU A 60 11.26 5.51 -9.24
CA LEU A 60 9.82 5.39 -9.05
C LEU A 60 9.11 5.77 -10.34
N VAL A 61 8.60 4.76 -11.05
CA VAL A 61 7.97 4.91 -12.36
C VAL A 61 6.46 4.72 -12.23
N TYR A 62 5.70 5.61 -12.85
CA TYR A 62 4.24 5.53 -12.90
C TYR A 62 3.76 5.40 -14.33
N GLU A 63 2.90 4.43 -14.58
CA GLU A 63 2.27 4.23 -15.87
C GLU A 63 0.75 4.17 -15.70
N SER A 64 0.05 5.10 -16.35
CA SER A 64 -1.41 5.08 -16.42
C SER A 64 -1.82 4.59 -17.81
N ILE A 65 -2.49 3.44 -17.84
CA ILE A 65 -2.92 2.83 -19.10
C ILE A 65 -4.10 3.61 -19.70
N ARG A 66 -4.96 4.17 -18.84
CA ARG A 66 -6.14 4.95 -19.25
C ARG A 66 -6.60 5.85 -18.10
N PRO A 67 -7.41 6.88 -18.40
CA PRO A 67 -8.06 7.64 -17.33
C PRO A 67 -9.00 6.74 -16.54
N VAL A 68 -8.96 6.85 -15.21
CA VAL A 68 -9.78 6.03 -14.31
C VAL A 68 -10.47 6.93 -13.30
N THR A 69 -11.80 6.83 -13.26
CA THR A 69 -12.61 7.43 -12.20
C THR A 69 -13.29 6.31 -11.43
N ALA A 70 -13.22 6.36 -10.11
CA ALA A 70 -13.80 5.34 -9.25
C ALA A 70 -14.46 5.98 -8.04
N GLU A 71 -15.49 5.31 -7.51
CA GLU A 71 -16.15 5.71 -6.27
C GLU A 71 -15.39 5.13 -5.09
N VAL A 72 -14.67 5.99 -4.37
CA VAL A 72 -13.79 5.56 -3.29
C VAL A 72 -13.83 6.56 -2.12
N ASP A 73 -13.39 6.08 -0.96
CA ASP A 73 -13.03 6.93 0.15
C ASP A 73 -11.57 7.36 -0.07
N GLU A 74 -11.38 8.61 -0.44
CA GLU A 74 -10.05 9.13 -0.82
C GLU A 74 -9.00 8.89 0.25
N MET A 75 -9.31 9.16 1.51
CA MET A 75 -8.36 9.00 2.60
C MET A 75 -7.94 7.54 2.78
N LYS A 76 -8.89 6.63 2.75
CA LYS A 76 -8.64 5.21 2.96
C LYS A 76 -7.87 4.59 1.81
N ILE A 77 -8.28 4.85 0.57
CA ILE A 77 -7.59 4.28 -0.57
C ILE A 77 -6.19 4.90 -0.76
N SER A 78 -6.03 6.18 -0.47
CA SER A 78 -4.71 6.83 -0.49
C SER A 78 -3.77 6.20 0.53
N LEU A 79 -4.28 5.90 1.72
CA LEU A 79 -3.50 5.25 2.77
C LEU A 79 -3.06 3.85 2.32
N ALA A 80 -3.95 3.09 1.67
CA ALA A 80 -3.61 1.77 1.14
C ALA A 80 -2.49 1.85 0.11
N ILE A 81 -2.63 2.72 -0.88
CA ILE A 81 -1.65 2.87 -1.96
C ILE A 81 -0.32 3.38 -1.39
N SER A 82 -0.35 4.38 -0.50
CA SER A 82 0.85 4.89 0.17
C SER A 82 1.61 3.79 0.89
N ASN A 83 0.90 2.96 1.66
CA ASN A 83 1.54 1.86 2.39
C ASN A 83 2.20 0.84 1.46
N LEU A 84 1.56 0.52 0.34
CA LEU A 84 2.13 -0.40 -0.63
C LEU A 84 3.38 0.16 -1.29
N VAL A 85 3.36 1.44 -1.68
CA VAL A 85 4.52 2.09 -2.31
C VAL A 85 5.65 2.28 -1.30
N GLU A 86 5.35 2.72 -0.08
CA GLU A 86 6.34 2.85 0.99
C GLU A 86 7.01 1.51 1.28
N ASN A 87 6.23 0.45 1.32
CA ASN A 87 6.73 -0.91 1.53
C ASN A 87 7.67 -1.33 0.38
N ALA A 88 7.29 -1.02 -0.86
CA ALA A 88 8.10 -1.31 -2.04
C ALA A 88 9.45 -0.57 -2.02
N ILE A 89 9.49 0.63 -1.46
CA ILE A 89 10.72 1.40 -1.29
C ILE A 89 11.57 0.82 -0.16
N LYS A 90 10.96 0.56 1.00
CA LYS A 90 11.68 0.08 2.19
C LYS A 90 12.38 -1.25 1.98
N TYR A 91 11.71 -2.21 1.37
CA TYR A 91 12.21 -3.56 1.18
C TYR A 91 12.89 -3.75 -0.17
N ASN A 92 13.25 -2.65 -0.81
CA ASN A 92 13.98 -2.64 -2.05
C ASN A 92 15.50 -2.65 -1.80
N LYS A 93 16.23 -2.94 -2.85
CA LYS A 93 17.67 -2.77 -2.86
C LYS A 93 18.01 -1.37 -3.36
N ASP A 94 19.16 -0.84 -2.96
CA ASP A 94 19.62 0.45 -3.45
C ASP A 94 19.85 0.36 -4.97
N ASN A 95 19.55 1.43 -5.68
CA ASN A 95 19.60 1.49 -7.14
C ASN A 95 18.54 0.62 -7.83
N GLY A 96 17.52 0.19 -7.08
CA GLY A 96 16.41 -0.58 -7.62
C GLY A 96 15.32 0.28 -8.25
N TRP A 97 14.15 -0.32 -8.42
CA TRP A 97 13.02 0.38 -9.03
C TRP A 97 11.69 -0.02 -8.37
N VAL A 98 10.72 0.86 -8.49
CA VAL A 98 9.31 0.61 -8.13
C VAL A 98 8.48 1.08 -9.32
N HIS A 99 7.65 0.20 -9.85
CA HIS A 99 6.72 0.51 -10.93
C HIS A 99 5.28 0.47 -10.42
N VAL A 100 4.57 1.57 -10.57
CA VAL A 100 3.16 1.67 -10.21
C VAL A 100 2.36 1.79 -11.49
N THR A 101 1.39 0.89 -11.67
CA THR A 101 0.53 0.87 -12.86
C THR A 101 -0.92 1.03 -12.44
N LEU A 102 -1.64 1.90 -13.15
CA LEU A 102 -3.08 2.11 -12.97
C LEU A 102 -3.80 1.73 -14.26
N ASN A 103 -4.80 0.87 -14.12
CA ASN A 103 -5.63 0.43 -15.24
C ASN A 103 -7.05 0.18 -14.75
N ALA A 104 -7.96 -0.05 -15.68
CA ALA A 104 -9.35 -0.39 -15.36
C ALA A 104 -9.98 -1.16 -16.53
N ASP A 105 -10.93 -2.01 -16.18
CA ASP A 105 -11.86 -2.56 -17.14
C ASP A 105 -13.25 -1.93 -16.89
N HIS A 106 -14.31 -2.54 -17.42
CA HIS A 106 -15.67 -1.99 -17.27
C HIS A 106 -16.25 -2.15 -15.85
N LYS A 107 -15.60 -2.93 -14.98
CA LYS A 107 -16.09 -3.20 -13.62
C LYS A 107 -15.13 -2.73 -12.52
N ASN A 108 -13.84 -2.87 -12.73
CA ASN A 108 -12.85 -2.74 -11.68
C ASN A 108 -11.71 -1.80 -12.05
N CYS A 109 -11.18 -1.16 -11.04
CA CYS A 109 -9.92 -0.44 -11.07
C CYS A 109 -8.82 -1.36 -10.57
N TYR A 110 -7.67 -1.36 -11.24
CA TYR A 110 -6.51 -2.17 -10.89
C TYR A 110 -5.32 -1.27 -10.63
N ILE A 111 -4.70 -1.44 -9.48
CA ILE A 111 -3.46 -0.74 -9.12
C ILE A 111 -2.42 -1.80 -8.83
N GLU A 112 -1.32 -1.75 -9.55
CA GLU A 112 -0.23 -2.70 -9.39
C GLU A 112 1.01 -1.96 -8.91
N VAL A 113 1.64 -2.47 -7.85
CA VAL A 113 2.88 -1.94 -7.29
C VAL A 113 3.92 -3.05 -7.34
N ALA A 114 4.85 -2.93 -8.27
CA ALA A 114 5.92 -3.90 -8.47
C ALA A 114 7.26 -3.30 -8.05
N ASP A 115 8.10 -4.11 -7.41
CA ASP A 115 9.43 -3.66 -7.00
C ASP A 115 10.50 -4.71 -7.33
N SER A 116 11.74 -4.24 -7.36
CA SER A 116 12.93 -5.05 -7.62
C SER A 116 13.62 -5.47 -6.31
N GLY A 117 12.86 -5.55 -5.22
CA GLY A 117 13.42 -5.72 -3.88
C GLY A 117 13.80 -7.15 -3.52
N ILE A 118 13.90 -7.37 -2.22
CA ILE A 118 14.38 -8.63 -1.65
C ILE A 118 13.42 -9.81 -1.84
N GLY A 119 12.17 -9.53 -2.18
CA GLY A 119 11.14 -10.55 -2.30
C GLY A 119 10.66 -11.04 -0.94
N ILE A 120 9.68 -11.94 -0.99
CA ILE A 120 9.06 -12.52 0.21
C ILE A 120 9.11 -14.04 0.08
N PRO A 121 9.68 -14.76 1.06
CA PRO A 121 9.68 -16.22 1.05
C PRO A 121 8.24 -16.77 0.95
N ALA A 122 8.06 -17.87 0.25
CA ALA A 122 6.75 -18.47 0.02
C ALA A 122 5.99 -18.73 1.32
N GLU A 123 6.70 -19.23 2.35
CA GLU A 123 6.11 -19.53 3.65
C GLU A 123 5.64 -18.28 4.41
N ALA A 124 6.19 -17.13 4.08
CA ALA A 124 5.80 -15.86 4.71
C ALA A 124 4.62 -15.18 4.01
N GLN A 125 4.39 -15.47 2.73
CA GLN A 125 3.38 -14.77 1.92
C GLN A 125 1.97 -14.88 2.48
N GLU A 126 1.64 -15.95 3.17
CA GLU A 126 0.34 -16.15 3.83
C GLU A 126 0.14 -15.21 5.02
N HIS A 127 1.22 -14.73 5.61
CA HIS A 127 1.20 -14.00 6.88
C HIS A 127 1.46 -12.50 6.75
N ILE A 128 1.87 -12.01 5.57
CA ILE A 128 2.34 -10.62 5.43
C ILE A 128 1.27 -9.57 5.73
N PHE A 129 0.00 -9.92 5.67
CA PHE A 129 -1.10 -9.00 5.99
C PHE A 129 -1.53 -9.07 7.46
N GLU A 130 -0.92 -9.96 8.25
CA GLU A 130 -1.18 -10.04 9.68
C GLU A 130 -0.53 -8.86 10.41
N ARG A 131 -1.23 -8.35 11.43
CA ARG A 131 -0.73 -7.23 12.23
C ARG A 131 0.58 -7.60 12.93
N PHE A 132 1.55 -6.71 12.85
CA PHE A 132 2.89 -6.85 13.46
C PHE A 132 3.74 -7.98 12.90
N TYR A 133 3.29 -8.65 11.82
CA TYR A 133 4.09 -9.68 11.20
C TYR A 133 5.27 -9.07 10.43
N ARG A 134 6.44 -9.67 10.58
CA ARG A 134 7.66 -9.30 9.87
C ARG A 134 8.37 -10.55 9.39
N VAL A 135 8.82 -10.53 8.15
CA VAL A 135 9.51 -11.65 7.52
C VAL A 135 10.84 -11.93 8.22
N ASP A 136 11.58 -10.88 8.57
CA ASP A 136 12.86 -10.98 9.26
C ASP A 136 12.90 -10.04 10.46
N LYS A 137 12.78 -10.59 11.63
CA LYS A 137 12.80 -9.83 12.89
C LYS A 137 14.17 -9.25 13.23
N SER A 138 15.25 -9.83 12.70
CA SER A 138 16.61 -9.38 13.00
C SER A 138 16.98 -8.10 12.26
N HIS A 139 16.44 -7.88 11.06
CA HIS A 139 16.66 -6.67 10.25
C HIS A 139 15.59 -5.62 10.43
N SER A 140 14.59 -5.89 11.25
CA SER A 140 13.42 -5.02 11.41
C SER A 140 13.76 -3.64 11.97
N ARG A 141 14.81 -3.52 12.76
CA ARG A 141 15.24 -2.23 13.32
C ARG A 141 15.94 -1.35 12.30
N GLU A 142 16.69 -1.96 11.37
CA GLU A 142 17.42 -1.24 10.33
C GLU A 142 16.49 -0.73 9.22
N ILE A 143 15.50 -1.54 8.87
CA ILE A 143 14.56 -1.21 7.80
C ILE A 143 13.46 -0.27 8.30
N GLY A 144 13.14 -0.32 9.57
CA GLY A 144 12.21 0.63 10.21
C GLY A 144 10.77 0.45 9.79
N GLY A 145 10.02 -0.42 10.10
CA GLY A 145 8.59 -0.56 9.83
C GLY A 145 7.83 -0.93 11.10
N THR A 146 6.54 -0.73 11.13
CA THR A 146 5.68 -1.06 12.26
C THR A 146 5.11 -2.47 12.20
N GLY A 147 5.15 -3.11 11.02
CA GLY A 147 4.46 -4.37 10.77
C GLY A 147 2.95 -4.21 10.60
N LEU A 148 2.46 -2.99 10.47
CA LEU A 148 1.04 -2.68 10.34
C LEU A 148 0.64 -2.18 8.95
N GLY A 149 1.60 -1.71 8.14
CA GLY A 149 1.32 -1.07 6.85
C GLY A 149 0.52 -1.95 5.89
N LEU A 150 0.89 -3.22 5.74
CA LEU A 150 0.18 -4.12 4.84
C LEU A 150 -1.20 -4.50 5.37
N ALA A 151 -1.36 -4.63 6.70
CA ALA A 151 -2.67 -4.85 7.30
C ALA A 151 -3.61 -3.67 7.06
N ILE A 152 -3.09 -2.44 7.16
CA ILE A 152 -3.84 -1.21 6.86
C ILE A 152 -4.26 -1.21 5.39
N ALA A 153 -3.32 -1.51 4.48
CA ALA A 153 -3.61 -1.55 3.05
C ALA A 153 -4.72 -2.54 2.72
N ARG A 154 -4.63 -3.75 3.26
CA ARG A 154 -5.66 -4.78 3.04
C ARG A 154 -7.01 -4.36 3.59
N SER A 155 -7.05 -3.83 4.81
CA SER A 155 -8.30 -3.37 5.43
C SER A 155 -8.99 -2.31 4.57
N ALA A 156 -8.25 -1.33 4.09
CA ALA A 156 -8.80 -0.28 3.24
C ALA A 156 -9.36 -0.85 1.93
N VAL A 157 -8.63 -1.77 1.30
CA VAL A 157 -9.08 -2.41 0.05
C VAL A 157 -10.34 -3.24 0.27
N VAL A 158 -10.38 -4.02 1.35
CA VAL A 158 -11.56 -4.84 1.70
C VAL A 158 -12.78 -3.98 1.98
N MET A 159 -12.60 -2.83 2.64
CA MET A 159 -13.68 -1.88 2.88
C MET A 159 -14.27 -1.32 1.58
N HIS A 160 -13.48 -1.27 0.51
CA HIS A 160 -13.92 -0.88 -0.83
C HIS A 160 -14.50 -2.05 -1.64
N ARG A 161 -14.76 -3.19 -1.01
CA ARG A 161 -15.24 -4.41 -1.67
C ARG A 161 -14.22 -4.98 -2.65
N GLY A 162 -12.97 -4.68 -2.45
CA GLY A 162 -11.89 -5.11 -3.30
C GLY A 162 -11.09 -6.28 -2.76
N ALA A 163 -10.03 -6.60 -3.47
CA ALA A 163 -9.10 -7.65 -3.09
C ALA A 163 -7.67 -7.20 -3.35
N ILE A 164 -6.75 -7.70 -2.54
CA ILE A 164 -5.32 -7.47 -2.72
C ILE A 164 -4.63 -8.82 -2.84
N LYS A 165 -3.73 -8.93 -3.82
CA LYS A 165 -2.95 -10.15 -4.06
C LYS A 165 -1.48 -9.81 -4.07
N VAL A 166 -0.66 -10.78 -3.67
CA VAL A 166 0.80 -10.65 -3.70
C VAL A 166 1.38 -11.74 -4.58
N PHE A 167 2.35 -11.37 -5.39
CA PHE A 167 3.20 -12.28 -6.14
C PHE A 167 4.64 -11.89 -5.83
N SER A 168 5.44 -12.83 -5.36
CA SER A 168 6.81 -12.53 -4.96
C SER A 168 7.71 -13.74 -5.11
N GLN A 169 8.98 -13.45 -5.45
CA GLN A 169 10.04 -14.45 -5.45
C GLN A 169 11.25 -13.87 -4.74
N PRO A 170 11.88 -14.65 -3.84
CA PRO A 170 13.07 -14.18 -3.12
C PRO A 170 14.15 -13.69 -4.08
N SER A 171 14.74 -12.56 -3.75
CA SER A 171 15.80 -11.89 -4.53
C SER A 171 15.38 -11.32 -5.88
N GLU A 172 14.13 -11.52 -6.31
CA GLU A 172 13.63 -10.99 -7.58
C GLU A 172 12.68 -9.81 -7.41
N GLY A 173 11.98 -9.75 -6.28
CA GLY A 173 11.08 -8.64 -5.97
C GLY A 173 9.66 -9.09 -5.67
N THR A 174 8.78 -8.12 -5.53
CA THR A 174 7.39 -8.33 -5.13
C THR A 174 6.45 -7.49 -5.97
N THR A 175 5.29 -8.04 -6.29
CA THR A 175 4.21 -7.32 -6.95
C THR A 175 2.93 -7.46 -6.13
N PHE A 176 2.37 -6.32 -5.72
CA PHE A 176 1.04 -6.26 -5.11
C PHE A 176 0.05 -5.77 -6.16
N THR A 177 -1.08 -6.48 -6.27
CA THR A 177 -2.17 -6.08 -7.17
C THR A 177 -3.41 -5.79 -6.36
N VAL A 178 -3.92 -4.59 -6.48
CA VAL A 178 -5.17 -4.14 -5.85
C VAL A 178 -6.24 -4.09 -6.90
N ARG A 179 -7.40 -4.69 -6.60
CA ARG A 179 -8.59 -4.61 -7.43
C ARG A 179 -9.71 -4.04 -6.59
N ILE A 180 -10.33 -2.95 -7.07
CA ILE A 180 -11.51 -2.38 -6.41
C ILE A 180 -12.59 -2.13 -7.46
N PRO A 181 -13.89 -2.32 -7.12
CA PRO A 181 -14.96 -1.96 -8.03
C PRO A 181 -14.94 -0.46 -8.36
N LEU A 182 -15.24 -0.11 -9.60
CA LEU A 182 -15.35 1.30 -10.01
C LEU A 182 -16.51 1.99 -9.31
N ASN A 183 -17.59 1.24 -9.05
CA ASN A 183 -18.76 1.77 -8.36
C ASN A 183 -18.92 1.09 -7.00
N TYR A 184 -19.02 1.90 -5.97
CA TYR A 184 -19.22 1.38 -4.61
C TYR A 184 -20.71 1.04 -4.41
N VAL A 185 -20.99 -0.22 -4.17
CA VAL A 185 -22.35 -0.69 -3.89
C VAL A 185 -22.41 -1.08 -2.42
N SER A 186 -23.24 -0.36 -1.66
CA SER A 186 -23.44 -0.58 -0.22
C SER A 186 -24.20 -1.88 0.06
#